data_3505c89f5104494beeea4c1ae34032a5
#
_entry.id   3505c89f5104494beeea4c1ae34032a5
#
_cell.length_a   1.000
_cell.length_b   1.000
_cell.length_c   1.000
_cell.angle_alpha   90.00
_cell.angle_beta   90.00
_cell.angle_gamma   90.00
#
_symmetry.space_group_name_H-M   'P 1'
#
loop_
_entity.id
_entity.type
_entity.pdbx_description
1 polymer ?
#
loop_
_entity_poly.entity_id
_entity_poly.type
_entity_poly.pdbx_seq_one_letter_code
_entity_poly.pdbx_strand_id
1 'polypeptide(L)'
;LVLKKCKKPDDVLFINAAEHFEKGKRQNNLTDEHIRKIVSTYQFRTEETRYSRCVPMEEIEGNDFNLNISRYISTATADDEIDLDAVHERLTAAEDKIALATSDHNVFLKELGRPLLP
;
A
#
# COMPACT_ATOMS: atom_id res chain seq x y z
N LEU A 1 20.68 11.29 -9.61
CA LEU A 1 21.74 10.72 -8.78
C LEU A 1 22.65 11.84 -8.29
N VAL A 2 22.81 11.96 -6.97
CA VAL A 2 23.72 12.91 -6.32
C VAL A 2 24.82 12.15 -5.60
N LEU A 3 26.07 12.41 -5.94
CA LEU A 3 27.25 11.82 -5.31
C LEU A 3 27.95 12.86 -4.44
N LYS A 4 28.24 12.52 -3.20
CA LYS A 4 28.90 13.40 -2.25
C LYS A 4 30.18 12.74 -1.71
N LYS A 5 31.33 13.38 -1.94
CA LYS A 5 32.62 12.90 -1.42
C LYS A 5 32.72 13.16 0.09
N CYS A 6 33.34 12.25 0.80
CA CYS A 6 33.58 12.34 2.26
C CYS A 6 32.30 12.56 3.07
N LYS A 7 31.18 11.99 2.64
CA LYS A 7 29.91 12.06 3.35
C LYS A 7 29.96 11.28 4.66
N LYS A 8 29.42 11.83 5.71
CA LYS A 8 29.09 11.18 6.98
C LYS A 8 27.62 11.47 7.30
N PRO A 9 26.79 10.51 7.68
CA PRO A 9 26.99 9.08 7.89
C PRO A 9 27.12 8.26 6.58
N ASP A 10 27.50 6.99 6.71
CA ASP A 10 27.62 6.05 5.59
C ASP A 10 26.27 5.39 5.28
N ASP A 11 25.46 6.08 4.51
CA ASP A 11 24.12 5.69 4.13
C ASP A 11 23.74 6.29 2.76
N VAL A 12 22.63 5.82 2.19
CA VAL A 12 22.06 6.37 0.95
C VAL A 12 20.65 6.89 1.23
N LEU A 13 20.41 8.14 0.89
CA LEU A 13 19.07 8.71 0.93
C LEU A 13 18.36 8.43 -0.41
N PHE A 14 17.27 7.68 -0.34
CA PHE A 14 16.33 7.49 -1.45
C PHE A 14 15.17 8.48 -1.32
N ILE A 15 14.81 9.14 -2.42
CA ILE A 15 13.63 10.02 -2.52
C ILE A 15 12.81 9.56 -3.72
N ASN A 16 11.58 9.14 -3.48
CA ASN A 16 10.64 8.74 -4.52
C ASN A 16 9.62 9.85 -4.77
N ALA A 17 9.85 10.66 -5.77
CA ALA A 17 8.95 11.74 -6.18
C ALA A 17 8.00 11.32 -7.33
N ALA A 18 7.82 10.01 -7.57
CA ALA A 18 7.06 9.50 -8.71
C ALA A 18 5.56 9.91 -8.69
N GLU A 19 5.01 10.20 -7.51
CA GLU A 19 3.62 10.66 -7.35
C GLU A 19 3.50 12.20 -7.24
N HIS A 20 4.64 12.92 -7.19
CA HIS A 20 4.71 14.36 -6.97
C HIS A 20 5.00 15.10 -8.27
N PHE A 21 3.98 15.22 -9.12
CA PHE A 21 4.05 15.96 -10.37
C PHE A 21 2.67 16.43 -10.82
N GLU A 22 2.60 17.43 -11.69
CA GLU A 22 1.38 17.80 -12.40
C GLU A 22 1.36 17.17 -13.79
N LYS A 23 0.23 16.54 -14.15
CA LYS A 23 0.00 16.02 -15.49
C LYS A 23 -0.16 17.15 -16.49
N GLY A 24 0.79 17.31 -17.41
CA GLY A 24 0.67 18.16 -18.56
C GLY A 24 0.13 17.41 -19.80
N LYS A 25 -0.29 18.15 -20.83
CA LYS A 25 -0.82 17.55 -22.07
C LYS A 25 0.20 16.70 -22.85
N ARG A 26 1.48 17.00 -22.74
CA ARG A 26 2.58 16.32 -23.45
C ARG A 26 3.60 15.68 -22.52
N GLN A 27 3.82 16.27 -21.36
CA GLN A 27 4.78 15.81 -20.37
C GLN A 27 4.34 16.21 -18.97
N ASN A 28 4.82 15.48 -17.96
CA ASN A 28 4.60 15.82 -16.57
C ASN A 28 5.56 16.95 -16.16
N ASN A 29 5.06 17.84 -15.30
CA ASN A 29 5.83 18.99 -14.81
C ASN A 29 5.98 18.91 -13.29
N LEU A 30 7.14 19.35 -12.80
CA LEU A 30 7.36 19.60 -11.39
C LEU A 30 7.01 21.05 -11.07
N THR A 31 6.11 21.25 -10.10
CA THR A 31 5.83 22.59 -9.58
C THR A 31 6.90 23.02 -8.59
N ASP A 32 6.94 24.33 -8.28
CA ASP A 32 7.86 24.86 -7.26
C ASP A 32 7.65 24.19 -5.89
N GLU A 33 6.45 23.78 -5.57
CA GLU A 33 6.11 23.06 -4.35
C GLU A 33 6.75 21.67 -4.32
N HIS A 34 6.64 20.93 -5.42
CA HIS A 34 7.29 19.62 -5.56
C HIS A 34 8.81 19.73 -5.45
N ILE A 35 9.39 20.72 -6.11
CA ILE A 35 10.84 20.99 -6.04
C ILE A 35 11.27 21.34 -4.62
N ARG A 36 10.54 22.20 -3.93
CA ARG A 36 10.81 22.55 -2.52
C ARG A 36 10.75 21.34 -1.61
N LYS A 37 9.75 20.45 -1.78
CA LYS A 37 9.63 19.21 -1.01
C LYS A 37 10.86 18.32 -1.21
N ILE A 38 11.29 18.10 -2.45
CA ILE A 38 12.48 17.30 -2.77
C ILE A 38 13.74 17.92 -2.15
N VAL A 39 13.94 19.22 -2.30
CA VAL A 39 15.10 19.93 -1.79
C VAL A 39 15.14 19.92 -0.25
N SER A 40 14.02 20.18 0.42
CA SER A 40 13.94 20.14 1.87
C SER A 40 14.19 18.73 2.42
N THR A 41 13.64 17.71 1.79
CA THR A 41 13.89 16.30 2.16
C THR A 41 15.37 15.95 2.02
N TYR A 42 16.02 16.41 0.96
CA TYR A 42 17.46 16.22 0.77
C TYR A 42 18.29 16.95 1.84
N GLN A 43 17.95 18.20 2.14
CA GLN A 43 18.69 19.03 3.10
C GLN A 43 18.57 18.51 4.53
N PHE A 44 17.36 18.17 4.95
CA PHE A 44 17.05 17.75 6.31
C PHE A 44 17.10 16.23 6.52
N ARG A 45 17.28 15.46 5.42
CA ARG A 45 17.29 13.98 5.42
C ARG A 45 16.07 13.40 6.12
N THR A 46 14.90 13.98 5.85
CA THR A 46 13.63 13.59 6.44
C THR A 46 13.21 12.24 5.89
N GLU A 47 12.77 11.33 6.76
CA GLU A 47 12.17 10.06 6.36
C GLU A 47 10.65 10.19 6.35
N GLU A 48 10.04 9.78 5.25
CA GLU A 48 8.59 9.78 5.07
C GLU A 48 8.18 8.49 4.35
N THR A 49 7.18 7.80 4.90
CA THR A 49 6.66 6.55 4.34
C THR A 49 6.30 6.73 2.86
N ARG A 50 6.77 5.79 2.01
CA ARG A 50 6.57 5.78 0.55
C ARG A 50 7.25 6.91 -0.23
N TYR A 51 7.86 7.87 0.44
CA TYR A 51 8.49 9.02 -0.19
C TYR A 51 10.00 9.04 -0.01
N SER A 52 10.51 8.94 1.20
CA SER A 52 11.95 9.03 1.46
C SER A 52 12.42 8.12 2.58
N ARG A 53 13.60 7.54 2.41
CA ARG A 53 14.24 6.66 3.39
C ARG A 53 15.76 6.79 3.33
N CYS A 54 16.39 6.88 4.51
CA CYS A 54 17.84 6.74 4.67
C CYS A 54 18.18 5.26 4.89
N VAL A 55 18.92 4.69 3.99
CA VAL A 55 19.28 3.26 4.02
C VAL A 55 20.75 3.12 4.39
N PRO A 56 21.09 2.39 5.46
CA PRO A 56 22.47 2.17 5.85
C PRO A 56 23.19 1.31 4.81
N MET A 57 24.51 1.48 4.71
CA MET A 57 25.33 0.76 3.72
C MET A 57 25.25 -0.76 3.89
N GLU A 58 25.11 -1.25 5.11
CA GLU A 58 24.96 -2.69 5.41
C GLU A 58 23.75 -3.32 4.69
N GLU A 59 22.62 -2.60 4.64
CA GLU A 59 21.41 -3.06 3.92
C GLU A 59 21.64 -3.06 2.41
N ILE A 60 22.39 -2.08 1.90
CA ILE A 60 22.71 -1.99 0.47
C ILE A 60 23.66 -3.12 0.06
N GLU A 61 24.65 -3.43 0.87
CA GLU A 61 25.54 -4.58 0.68
C GLU A 61 24.79 -5.90 0.70
N GLY A 62 23.84 -6.06 1.64
CA GLY A 62 22.96 -7.22 1.71
C GLY A 62 22.05 -7.40 0.48
N ASN A 63 21.83 -6.35 -0.27
CA ASN A 63 21.11 -6.34 -1.55
C ASN A 63 22.03 -6.33 -2.79
N ASP A 64 23.28 -6.82 -2.66
CA ASP A 64 24.27 -6.87 -3.74
C ASP A 64 24.54 -5.51 -4.39
N PHE A 65 24.56 -4.43 -3.60
CA PHE A 65 24.71 -3.03 -4.05
C PHE A 65 23.66 -2.61 -5.08
N ASN A 66 22.51 -3.23 -5.10
CA ASN A 66 21.42 -2.89 -5.99
C ASN A 66 20.70 -1.65 -5.48
N LEU A 67 20.78 -0.54 -6.22
CA LEU A 67 20.17 0.75 -5.86
C LEU A 67 18.76 0.94 -6.44
N ASN A 68 18.05 -0.12 -6.81
CA ASN A 68 16.68 -0.02 -7.27
C ASN A 68 15.77 0.45 -6.12
N ILE A 69 15.18 1.64 -6.27
CA ILE A 69 14.40 2.30 -5.23
C ILE A 69 13.24 1.46 -4.70
N SER A 70 12.64 0.60 -5.53
CA SER A 70 11.53 -0.26 -5.14
C SER A 70 11.88 -1.30 -4.06
N ARG A 71 13.18 -1.56 -3.85
CA ARG A 71 13.66 -2.43 -2.76
C ARG A 71 13.64 -1.73 -1.40
N TYR A 72 13.75 -0.41 -1.39
CA TYR A 72 13.94 0.39 -0.18
C TYR A 72 12.71 1.22 0.17
N ILE A 73 11.93 1.60 -0.83
CA ILE A 73 10.69 2.37 -0.65
C ILE A 73 9.56 1.60 -1.32
N SER A 74 8.63 1.09 -0.52
CA SER A 74 7.40 0.48 -1.05
C SER A 74 6.51 1.57 -1.63
N THR A 75 6.17 1.44 -2.91
CA THR A 75 5.18 2.30 -3.57
C THR A 75 3.79 1.68 -3.57
N ALA A 76 3.68 0.40 -3.12
CA ALA A 76 2.37 -0.21 -2.95
C ALA A 76 1.55 0.64 -1.99
N THR A 77 0.36 1.04 -2.41
CA THR A 77 -0.68 1.40 -1.45
C THR A 77 -0.78 0.20 -0.52
N ALA A 78 -0.61 0.39 0.78
CA ALA A 78 -1.02 -0.64 1.69
C ALA A 78 -2.46 -0.96 1.30
N ASP A 79 -2.70 -2.15 0.76
CA ASP A 79 -4.06 -2.66 0.71
C ASP A 79 -4.58 -2.53 2.14
N ASP A 80 -5.78 -2.01 2.29
CA ASP A 80 -6.41 -1.89 3.60
C ASP A 80 -6.20 -3.24 4.30
N GLU A 81 -5.57 -3.21 5.46
CA GLU A 81 -5.27 -4.42 6.22
C GLU A 81 -6.59 -5.13 6.45
N ILE A 82 -6.80 -6.24 5.72
CA ILE A 82 -8.05 -6.98 5.79
C ILE A 82 -8.08 -7.66 7.15
N ASP A 83 -8.94 -7.15 8.03
CA ASP A 83 -9.23 -7.79 9.30
C ASP A 83 -9.99 -9.11 9.04
N LEU A 84 -9.22 -10.19 9.05
CA LEU A 84 -9.75 -11.53 8.78
C LEU A 84 -10.81 -11.97 9.82
N ASP A 85 -10.66 -11.54 11.05
CA ASP A 85 -11.62 -11.87 12.13
C ASP A 85 -12.95 -11.16 11.88
N ALA A 86 -12.92 -9.88 11.55
CA ALA A 86 -14.13 -9.12 11.19
C ALA A 86 -14.81 -9.66 9.92
N VAL A 87 -14.04 -10.11 8.94
CA VAL A 87 -14.58 -10.75 7.73
C VAL A 87 -15.21 -12.09 8.07
N HIS A 88 -14.56 -12.88 8.92
CA HIS A 88 -15.08 -14.18 9.36
C HIS A 88 -16.40 -14.04 10.15
N GLU A 89 -16.48 -13.10 11.07
CA GLU A 89 -17.72 -12.80 11.80
C GLU A 89 -18.87 -12.42 10.86
N ARG A 90 -18.59 -11.57 9.87
CA ARG A 90 -19.59 -11.18 8.86
C ARG A 90 -20.05 -12.34 8.00
N LEU A 91 -19.15 -13.26 7.67
CA LEU A 91 -19.46 -14.47 6.91
C LEU A 91 -20.37 -15.39 7.71
N THR A 92 -20.00 -15.70 8.95
CA THR A 92 -20.79 -16.53 9.86
C THR A 92 -22.19 -15.96 10.07
N ALA A 93 -22.30 -14.64 10.32
CA ALA A 93 -23.59 -13.99 10.46
C ALA A 93 -24.44 -14.02 9.17
N ALA A 94 -23.80 -14.05 8.00
CA ALA A 94 -24.51 -14.19 6.72
C ALA A 94 -25.02 -15.63 6.53
N GLU A 95 -24.22 -16.64 6.89
CA GLU A 95 -24.61 -18.05 6.84
C GLU A 95 -25.79 -18.34 7.77
N ASP A 96 -25.78 -17.81 8.99
CA ASP A 96 -26.89 -17.93 9.92
C ASP A 96 -28.20 -17.34 9.36
N LYS A 97 -28.12 -16.17 8.71
CA LYS A 97 -29.29 -15.55 8.06
C LYS A 97 -29.80 -16.39 6.90
N ILE A 98 -28.90 -16.97 6.12
CA ILE A 98 -29.28 -17.87 5.00
C ILE A 98 -29.99 -19.10 5.56
N ALA A 99 -29.47 -19.72 6.63
CA ALA A 99 -30.06 -20.89 7.23
C ALA A 99 -31.49 -20.61 7.76
N LEU A 100 -31.66 -19.46 8.43
CA LEU A 100 -32.99 -19.02 8.90
C LEU A 100 -33.95 -18.80 7.73
N ALA A 101 -33.54 -18.03 6.73
CA ALA A 101 -34.37 -17.74 5.57
C ALA A 101 -34.74 -19.02 4.79
N THR A 102 -33.80 -19.96 4.65
CA THR A 102 -34.02 -21.26 4.02
C THR A 102 -35.03 -22.07 4.82
N SER A 103 -34.90 -22.11 6.15
CA SER A 103 -35.85 -22.81 7.04
C SER A 103 -37.26 -22.23 6.89
N ASP A 104 -37.41 -20.92 6.97
CA ASP A 104 -38.71 -20.27 6.85
C ASP A 104 -39.33 -20.52 5.46
N HIS A 105 -38.53 -20.41 4.41
CA HIS A 105 -38.97 -20.68 3.05
C HIS A 105 -39.42 -22.14 2.87
N ASN A 106 -38.71 -23.09 3.45
CA ASN A 106 -39.03 -24.52 3.37
C ASN A 106 -40.38 -24.87 4.07
N VAL A 107 -40.78 -24.09 5.07
CA VAL A 107 -42.13 -24.24 5.67
C VAL A 107 -43.21 -23.98 4.61
N PHE A 108 -43.09 -22.89 3.87
CA PHE A 108 -44.04 -22.53 2.79
C PHE A 108 -43.99 -23.53 1.63
N LEU A 109 -42.79 -24.00 1.24
CA LEU A 109 -42.65 -24.97 0.17
C LEU A 109 -43.35 -26.31 0.54
N LYS A 110 -43.24 -26.71 1.81
CA LYS A 110 -43.91 -27.89 2.31
C LYS A 110 -45.42 -27.76 2.25
N GLU A 111 -45.98 -26.63 2.64
CA GLU A 111 -47.43 -26.34 2.55
C GLU A 111 -47.92 -26.38 1.09
N LEU A 112 -47.09 -25.93 0.15
CA LEU A 112 -47.37 -25.87 -1.29
C LEU A 112 -47.09 -27.23 -2.00
N GLY A 113 -46.62 -28.24 -1.29
CA GLY A 113 -46.25 -29.54 -1.88
C GLY A 113 -45.08 -29.45 -2.89
N ARG A 114 -44.16 -28.50 -2.69
CA ARG A 114 -42.99 -28.28 -3.54
C ARG A 114 -41.73 -28.92 -2.93
N PRO A 115 -40.73 -29.26 -3.72
CA PRO A 115 -39.46 -29.73 -3.20
C PRO A 115 -38.76 -28.64 -2.35
N LEU A 116 -38.17 -29.09 -1.23
CA LEU A 116 -37.46 -28.19 -0.30
C LEU A 116 -36.12 -27.74 -0.87
N LEU A 117 -35.69 -26.57 -0.44
CA LEU A 117 -34.33 -26.10 -0.70
C LEU A 117 -33.34 -26.86 0.20
N PRO A 118 -32.12 -27.12 -0.33
CA PRO A 118 -31.04 -27.77 0.44
C PRO A 118 -30.53 -26.89 1.55
#